data_36ec32718a0be4a220cd88d8525bb5c1
#
_entry.id   36ec32718a0be4a220cd88d8525bb5c1
#
_cell.length_a   1.000
_cell.length_b   1.000
_cell.length_c   1.000
_cell.angle_alpha   90.00
_cell.angle_beta   90.00
_cell.angle_gamma   90.00
#
_symmetry.space_group_name_H-M   'P 1'
#
loop_
_entity.id
_entity.type
_entity.pdbx_description
1 polymer ?
#
loop_
_entity_poly.entity_id
_entity_poly.type
_entity_poly.pdbx_seq_one_letter_code
_entity_poly.pdbx_strand_id
1 'polypeptide(L)'
;FWEYHDTLFLNWTGENAGDFTKEKLTQYAKVLGLNMAEFDSCLSEEKHKGTVEQDQAQADADGVHATPTFFINGFKLEGSQPFSILKDFIEQALNGNLDKQNG
;
A
#
# COMPACT_ATOMS: atom_id res chain seq x y z
N PHE A 1 -11.93 -4.67 5.83
CA PHE A 1 -10.72 -4.18 5.14
C PHE A 1 -10.13 -5.23 4.20
N TRP A 2 -9.76 -6.40 4.71
CA TRP A 2 -9.05 -7.39 3.89
C TRP A 2 -9.89 -7.97 2.77
N GLU A 3 -11.18 -8.17 2.98
CA GLU A 3 -12.10 -8.65 1.95
C GLU A 3 -12.16 -7.66 0.78
N TYR A 4 -12.21 -6.36 1.05
CA TYR A 4 -12.22 -5.33 0.02
C TYR A 4 -10.85 -5.23 -0.68
N HIS A 5 -9.77 -5.28 0.07
CA HIS A 5 -8.41 -5.35 -0.44
C HIS A 5 -8.25 -6.50 -1.46
N ASP A 6 -8.65 -7.70 -1.06
CA ASP A 6 -8.55 -8.88 -1.92
C ASP A 6 -9.42 -8.76 -3.18
N THR A 7 -10.61 -8.18 -3.03
CA THR A 7 -11.51 -7.92 -4.17
C THR A 7 -10.89 -6.97 -5.18
N LEU A 8 -10.21 -5.92 -4.72
CA LEU A 8 -9.50 -4.98 -5.60
C LEU A 8 -8.41 -5.70 -6.40
N PHE A 9 -7.58 -6.50 -5.75
CA PHE A 9 -6.52 -7.24 -6.44
C PHE A 9 -7.06 -8.27 -7.42
N LEU A 10 -8.12 -8.97 -7.08
CA LEU A 10 -8.76 -9.96 -7.96
C LEU A 10 -9.38 -9.35 -9.22
N ASN A 11 -9.77 -8.08 -9.16
CA ASN A 11 -10.40 -7.37 -10.28
C ASN A 11 -9.43 -6.48 -11.06
N TRP A 12 -8.15 -6.49 -10.69
CA TRP A 12 -7.13 -5.75 -11.42
C TRP A 12 -6.76 -6.46 -12.71
N THR A 13 -6.89 -5.79 -13.86
CA THR A 13 -6.57 -6.34 -15.18
C THR A 13 -5.39 -5.66 -15.84
N GLY A 14 -4.84 -4.64 -15.24
CA GLY A 14 -3.68 -3.91 -15.75
C GLY A 14 -3.69 -2.44 -15.35
N GLU A 15 -2.56 -1.79 -15.54
CA GLU A 15 -2.46 -0.35 -15.27
C GLU A 15 -3.40 0.44 -16.18
N ASN A 16 -4.14 1.38 -15.59
CA ASN A 16 -5.07 2.26 -16.31
C ASN A 16 -6.13 1.53 -17.13
N ALA A 17 -6.48 0.31 -16.75
CA ALA A 17 -7.49 -0.49 -17.44
C ALA A 17 -8.93 -0.11 -17.08
N GLY A 18 -9.14 0.85 -16.17
CA GLY A 18 -10.48 1.30 -15.77
C GLY A 18 -11.16 0.39 -14.74
N ASP A 19 -10.39 -0.39 -13.99
CA ASP A 19 -10.93 -1.34 -13.02
C ASP A 19 -11.45 -0.70 -11.73
N PHE A 20 -11.05 0.55 -11.46
CA PHE A 20 -11.31 1.23 -10.19
C PHE A 20 -12.03 2.57 -10.36
N THR A 21 -13.01 2.62 -11.27
CA THR A 21 -13.95 3.75 -11.36
C THR A 21 -14.80 3.82 -10.10
N LYS A 22 -15.38 4.98 -9.79
CA LYS A 22 -16.29 5.13 -8.64
C LYS A 22 -17.43 4.12 -8.67
N GLU A 23 -17.99 3.86 -9.84
CA GLU A 23 -19.07 2.89 -10.04
C GLU A 23 -18.59 1.48 -9.67
N LYS A 24 -17.42 1.08 -10.15
CA LYS A 24 -16.87 -0.25 -9.85
C LYS A 24 -16.48 -0.40 -8.39
N LEU A 25 -15.84 0.61 -7.80
CA LEU A 25 -15.50 0.63 -6.38
C LEU A 25 -16.75 0.48 -5.51
N THR A 26 -17.81 1.18 -5.84
CA THR A 26 -19.11 1.09 -5.16
C THR A 26 -19.73 -0.30 -5.34
N GLN A 27 -19.63 -0.86 -6.54
CA GLN A 27 -20.16 -2.20 -6.82
C GLN A 27 -19.44 -3.27 -6.01
N TYR A 28 -18.12 -3.21 -5.87
CA TYR A 28 -17.35 -4.14 -5.04
C TYR A 28 -17.79 -4.10 -3.57
N ALA A 29 -17.98 -2.89 -3.03
CA ALA A 29 -18.47 -2.70 -1.68
C ALA A 29 -19.85 -3.31 -1.47
N LYS A 30 -20.74 -3.12 -2.44
CA LYS A 30 -22.12 -3.62 -2.42
C LYS A 30 -22.16 -5.16 -2.43
N VAL A 31 -21.36 -5.78 -3.29
CA VAL A 31 -21.26 -7.25 -3.38
C VAL A 31 -20.75 -7.84 -2.07
N LEU A 32 -19.82 -7.16 -1.39
CA LEU A 32 -19.30 -7.59 -0.09
C LEU A 32 -20.26 -7.34 1.08
N GLY A 33 -21.39 -6.67 0.85
CA GLY A 33 -22.37 -6.38 1.88
C GLY A 33 -21.95 -5.32 2.89
N LEU A 34 -21.10 -4.38 2.49
CA LEU A 34 -20.68 -3.27 3.35
C LEU A 34 -21.84 -2.31 3.60
N ASN A 35 -21.71 -1.49 4.65
CA ASN A 35 -22.66 -0.41 4.90
C ASN A 35 -22.52 0.64 3.80
N MET A 36 -23.46 0.64 2.86
CA MET A 36 -23.34 1.51 1.66
C MET A 36 -23.54 2.98 1.98
N ALA A 37 -24.31 3.34 2.98
CA ALA A 37 -24.44 4.74 3.40
C ALA A 37 -23.10 5.30 3.89
N GLU A 38 -22.39 4.54 4.71
CA GLU A 38 -21.06 4.91 5.20
C GLU A 38 -20.01 4.89 4.07
N PHE A 39 -20.05 3.87 3.21
CA PHE A 39 -19.12 3.76 2.09
C PHE A 39 -19.28 4.92 1.11
N ASP A 40 -20.51 5.21 0.67
CA ASP A 40 -20.77 6.29 -0.28
C ASP A 40 -20.39 7.65 0.26
N SER A 41 -20.70 7.91 1.54
CA SER A 41 -20.31 9.15 2.22
C SER A 41 -18.80 9.29 2.29
N CYS A 42 -18.10 8.25 2.72
CA CYS A 42 -16.64 8.23 2.82
C CYS A 42 -15.97 8.49 1.46
N LEU A 43 -16.46 7.83 0.40
CA LEU A 43 -15.91 7.95 -0.94
C LEU A 43 -16.19 9.35 -1.53
N SER A 44 -17.43 9.85 -1.43
CA SER A 44 -17.81 11.15 -2.01
C SER A 44 -17.17 12.33 -1.29
N GLU A 45 -17.00 12.23 0.02
CA GLU A 45 -16.34 13.25 0.85
C GLU A 45 -14.81 13.16 0.82
N GLU A 46 -14.26 12.14 0.17
CA GLU A 46 -12.80 11.88 0.12
C GLU A 46 -12.17 11.90 1.52
N LYS A 47 -12.83 11.23 2.46
CA LYS A 47 -12.53 11.31 3.90
C LYS A 47 -11.08 11.04 4.26
N HIS A 48 -10.41 10.15 3.53
CA HIS A 48 -9.03 9.74 3.80
C HIS A 48 -8.00 10.33 2.84
N LYS A 49 -8.40 11.25 1.97
CA LYS A 49 -7.51 11.86 0.97
C LYS A 49 -6.30 12.53 1.62
N GLY A 50 -6.53 13.31 2.69
CA GLY A 50 -5.44 13.98 3.41
C GLY A 50 -4.42 13.00 4.00
N THR A 51 -4.88 11.88 4.54
CA THR A 51 -4.00 10.83 5.07
C THR A 51 -3.15 10.22 3.96
N VAL A 52 -3.75 9.91 2.82
CA VAL A 52 -3.03 9.37 1.64
C VAL A 52 -1.99 10.36 1.13
N GLU A 53 -2.35 11.64 1.03
CA GLU A 53 -1.43 12.69 0.60
C GLU A 53 -0.25 12.86 1.55
N GLN A 54 -0.49 12.77 2.87
CA GLN A 54 0.58 12.80 3.87
C GLN A 54 1.51 11.59 3.75
N ASP A 55 0.96 10.40 3.56
CA ASP A 55 1.76 9.18 3.37
C ASP A 55 2.63 9.28 2.12
N GLN A 56 2.09 9.81 1.04
CA GLN A 56 2.84 10.04 -0.18
C GLN A 56 3.97 11.07 0.02
N ALA A 57 3.68 12.17 0.68
CA ALA A 57 4.69 13.20 0.98
C ALA A 57 5.82 12.64 1.85
N GLN A 58 5.49 11.76 2.81
CA GLN A 58 6.49 11.09 3.64
C GLN A 58 7.35 10.15 2.81
N ALA A 59 6.75 9.36 1.92
CA ALA A 59 7.48 8.47 1.03
C ALA A 59 8.44 9.26 0.12
N ASP A 60 7.99 10.38 -0.44
CA ASP A 60 8.82 11.25 -1.26
C ASP A 60 10.01 11.80 -0.46
N ALA A 61 9.76 12.27 0.77
CA ALA A 61 10.80 12.77 1.67
C ALA A 61 11.82 11.68 2.04
N ASP A 62 11.39 10.44 2.14
CA ASP A 62 12.24 9.29 2.45
C ASP A 62 12.96 8.73 1.21
N GLY A 63 12.76 9.34 0.04
CA GLY A 63 13.41 8.93 -1.20
C GLY A 63 12.85 7.66 -1.82
N VAL A 64 11.58 7.39 -1.62
CA VAL A 64 10.89 6.26 -2.25
C VAL A 64 10.56 6.60 -3.70
N HIS A 65 11.08 5.82 -4.64
CA HIS A 65 10.90 6.06 -6.08
C HIS A 65 10.27 4.86 -6.81
N ALA A 66 10.09 3.75 -6.12
CA ALA A 66 9.54 2.53 -6.70
C ALA A 66 8.74 1.74 -5.67
N THR A 67 7.87 0.87 -6.16
CA THR A 67 7.12 -0.06 -5.32
C THR A 67 7.46 -1.50 -5.69
N PRO A 68 7.54 -2.40 -4.71
CA PRO A 68 7.54 -2.11 -3.28
C PRO A 68 8.88 -1.52 -2.81
N THR A 69 8.85 -0.71 -1.76
CA THR A 69 10.05 -0.24 -1.05
C THR A 69 9.89 -0.56 0.43
N PHE A 70 10.91 -1.14 1.02
CA PHE A 70 10.92 -1.54 2.43
C PHE A 70 11.97 -0.76 3.20
N PHE A 71 11.65 -0.40 4.42
CA PHE A 71 12.62 0.14 5.38
C PHE A 71 12.72 -0.82 6.56
N ILE A 72 13.89 -1.36 6.78
CA ILE A 72 14.16 -2.31 7.87
C ILE A 72 15.19 -1.65 8.78
N ASN A 73 14.75 -1.17 9.95
CA ASN A 73 15.57 -0.38 10.87
C ASN A 73 16.28 0.80 10.19
N GLY A 74 15.60 1.43 9.22
CA GLY A 74 16.15 2.56 8.46
C GLY A 74 17.01 2.18 7.26
N PHE A 75 17.25 0.89 7.03
CA PHE A 75 17.89 0.40 5.81
C PHE A 75 16.86 0.26 4.70
N LYS A 76 17.08 0.94 3.57
CA LYS A 76 16.15 0.91 2.44
C LYS A 76 16.43 -0.28 1.53
N LEU A 77 15.39 -1.05 1.22
CA LEU A 77 15.41 -2.14 0.26
C LEU A 77 14.38 -1.84 -0.82
N GLU A 78 14.83 -1.55 -2.02
CA GLU A 78 13.99 -1.08 -3.13
C GLU A 78 13.66 -2.21 -4.08
N GLY A 79 12.39 -2.26 -4.50
CA GLY A 79 11.89 -3.23 -5.46
C GLY A 79 11.51 -4.57 -4.85
N SER A 80 10.90 -5.40 -5.70
CA SER A 80 10.52 -6.75 -5.32
C SER A 80 11.76 -7.64 -5.21
N GLN A 81 11.97 -8.19 -4.02
CA GLN A 81 13.10 -9.06 -3.73
C GLN A 81 12.63 -10.46 -3.38
N PRO A 82 13.43 -11.51 -3.64
CA PRO A 82 13.13 -12.85 -3.15
C PRO A 82 12.96 -12.84 -1.62
N PHE A 83 12.08 -13.69 -1.12
CA PHE A 83 11.82 -13.78 0.33
C PHE A 83 13.10 -14.03 1.13
N SER A 84 14.05 -14.81 0.62
CA SER A 84 15.33 -15.08 1.26
C SER A 84 16.12 -13.80 1.56
N ILE A 85 16.08 -12.82 0.66
CA ILE A 85 16.77 -11.53 0.83
C ILE A 85 16.09 -10.72 1.94
N LEU A 86 14.75 -10.60 1.91
CA LEU A 86 14.01 -9.93 2.98
C LEU A 86 14.26 -10.57 4.34
N LYS A 87 14.22 -11.91 4.38
CA LYS A 87 14.50 -12.68 5.59
C LYS A 87 15.88 -12.37 6.16
N ASP A 88 16.92 -12.40 5.32
CA ASP A 88 18.29 -12.11 5.71
C ASP A 88 18.44 -10.71 6.32
N PHE A 89 17.83 -9.70 5.69
CA PHE A 89 17.87 -8.33 6.21
C PHE A 89 17.16 -8.22 7.56
N ILE A 90 16.04 -8.89 7.72
CA ILE A 90 15.29 -8.90 9.00
C ILE A 90 16.11 -9.59 10.08
N GLU A 91 16.72 -10.72 9.77
CA GLU A 91 17.56 -11.46 10.74
C GLU A 91 18.80 -10.65 11.14
N GLN A 92 19.44 -9.97 10.18
CA GLN A 92 20.56 -9.06 10.48
C GLN A 92 20.13 -7.91 11.38
N ALA A 93 18.96 -7.34 11.11
CA ALA A 93 18.41 -6.27 11.94
C ALA A 93 18.14 -6.75 13.38
N LEU A 94 17.56 -7.94 13.54
CA LEU A 94 17.29 -8.55 14.84
C LEU A 94 18.56 -8.84 15.63
N ASN A 95 19.64 -9.17 14.94
CA ASN A 95 20.94 -9.47 15.54
C ASN A 95 21.82 -8.21 15.74
N GLY A 96 21.32 -7.03 15.43
CA GLY A 96 22.05 -5.78 15.54
C GLY A 96 23.16 -5.60 14.52
N ASN A 97 23.16 -6.38 13.45
CA ASN A 97 24.20 -6.36 12.40
C ASN A 97 23.84 -5.46 11.22
N LEU A 98 22.65 -4.88 11.22
CA LEU A 98 22.19 -3.98 10.16
C LEU A 98 22.29 -2.55 10.67
N ASP A 99 23.38 -1.89 10.35
CA ASP A 99 23.56 -0.47 10.65
C ASP A 99 22.79 0.40 9.68
N LYS A 100 22.22 1.50 10.20
CA LYS A 100 21.61 2.52 9.33
C LYS A 100 22.65 3.00 8.33
N GLN A 101 22.28 2.96 7.06
CA GLN A 101 23.07 3.68 6.05
C GLN A 101 22.94 5.18 6.35
N ASN A 102 24.05 5.77 6.82
CA ASN A 102 24.20 7.20 6.87
C ASN A 102 24.40 7.70 5.44
N GLY A 103 23.31 8.12 4.83
CA GLY A 103 23.39 8.60 3.46
C GLY A 103 22.71 9.90 3.30
#